data_2f93da734006acd0e09eec0908e58ff6
#
_entry.id   2f93da734006acd0e09eec0908e58ff6
#
_cell.length_a   1.000
_cell.length_b   1.000
_cell.length_c   1.000
_cell.angle_alpha   90.00
_cell.angle_beta   90.00
_cell.angle_gamma   90.00
#
_symmetry.space_group_name_H-M   'P 1'
#
loop_
_entity.id
_entity.type
_entity.pdbx_description
1 polymer ?
#
loop_
_entity_poly.entity_id
_entity_poly.type
_entity_poly.pdbx_seq_one_letter_code
_entity_poly.pdbx_strand_id
1 'polypeptide(L)'
;MIKQRNFVGRLVGRKRDQLDWTQDFFADRLQLAGWYNATRSTVSKIEDGSLRIDLIQLYYIATALGLRPGDLLAEIDWRKQVERMICSMKPPQTAEAYGNHSKK
;
A
#
# COMPACT_ATOMS: atom_id res chain seq x y z
N MET A 1 -15.41 13.31 -1.82
CA MET A 1 -14.67 12.18 -2.40
C MET A 1 -13.28 12.10 -1.81
N ILE A 2 -12.89 10.95 -1.33
CA ILE A 2 -11.57 10.76 -0.73
C ILE A 2 -10.55 10.52 -1.84
N LYS A 3 -9.50 11.32 -1.84
CA LYS A 3 -8.42 11.13 -2.79
C LYS A 3 -7.56 9.95 -2.32
N GLN A 4 -7.34 9.01 -3.22
CA GLN A 4 -6.52 7.85 -2.89
C GLN A 4 -5.05 8.21 -2.89
N ARG A 5 -4.38 7.97 -1.77
CA ARG A 5 -2.98 8.31 -1.57
C ARG A 5 -2.10 7.10 -1.31
N ASN A 6 -2.68 5.93 -1.20
CA ASN A 6 -1.91 4.71 -1.11
C ASN A 6 -2.64 3.59 -1.83
N PHE A 7 -1.90 2.55 -2.21
CA PHE A 7 -2.43 1.41 -2.93
C PHE A 7 -2.60 0.19 -2.03
N VAL A 8 -2.17 0.26 -0.79
CA VAL A 8 -2.15 -0.91 0.08
C VAL A 8 -3.35 -0.98 1.00
N GLY A 9 -4.13 0.09 1.10
CA GLY A 9 -5.16 0.19 2.12
C GLY A 9 -6.15 -0.96 2.12
N ARG A 10 -6.69 -1.29 0.95
CA ARG A 10 -7.66 -2.38 0.85
C ARG A 10 -7.04 -3.71 1.23
N LEU A 11 -5.81 -3.94 0.79
CA LEU A 11 -5.13 -5.17 1.12
C LEU A 11 -4.88 -5.27 2.61
N VAL A 12 -4.47 -4.16 3.23
CA VAL A 12 -4.26 -4.13 4.68
C VAL A 12 -5.54 -4.46 5.42
N GLY A 13 -6.65 -3.85 5.01
CA GLY A 13 -7.95 -4.12 5.64
C GLY A 13 -8.35 -5.58 5.52
N ARG A 14 -8.15 -6.18 4.33
CA ARG A 14 -8.45 -7.59 4.15
C ARG A 14 -7.58 -8.48 5.02
N LYS A 15 -6.28 -8.18 5.09
CA LYS A 15 -5.38 -8.96 5.91
C LYS A 15 -5.76 -8.88 7.38
N ARG A 16 -6.11 -7.68 7.84
CA ARG A 16 -6.54 -7.49 9.22
C ARG A 16 -7.82 -8.29 9.50
N ASP A 17 -8.79 -8.23 8.58
CA ASP A 17 -10.04 -8.98 8.75
C ASP A 17 -9.80 -10.48 8.76
N GLN A 18 -8.92 -10.97 7.90
CA GLN A 18 -8.58 -12.39 7.85
C GLN A 18 -7.97 -12.87 9.16
N LEU A 19 -7.30 -11.99 9.87
CA LEU A 19 -6.69 -12.29 11.16
C LEU A 19 -7.64 -12.06 12.33
N ASP A 20 -8.86 -11.60 12.05
CA ASP A 20 -9.86 -11.25 13.07
C ASP A 20 -9.36 -10.16 14.04
N TRP A 21 -8.55 -9.25 13.55
CA TRP A 21 -8.04 -8.15 14.34
C TRP A 21 -8.95 -6.94 14.23
N THR A 22 -9.18 -6.26 15.35
CA THR A 22 -9.82 -4.94 15.32
C THR A 22 -8.82 -3.90 14.84
N GLN A 23 -9.33 -2.73 14.46
CA GLN A 23 -8.44 -1.62 14.10
C GLN A 23 -7.60 -1.17 15.29
N ASP A 24 -8.17 -1.21 16.49
CA ASP A 24 -7.42 -0.89 17.71
C ASP A 24 -6.27 -1.86 17.93
N PHE A 25 -6.52 -3.15 17.77
CA PHE A 25 -5.48 -4.15 17.92
C PHE A 25 -4.37 -3.95 16.91
N PHE A 26 -4.74 -3.67 15.66
CA PHE A 26 -3.74 -3.44 14.62
C PHE A 26 -2.93 -2.19 14.93
N ALA A 27 -3.56 -1.14 15.46
CA ALA A 27 -2.83 0.06 15.87
C ALA A 27 -1.77 -0.28 16.92
N ASP A 28 -2.12 -1.14 17.88
CA ASP A 28 -1.15 -1.59 18.87
C ASP A 28 0.01 -2.34 18.22
N ARG A 29 -0.28 -3.18 17.24
CA ARG A 29 0.74 -3.90 16.50
C ARG A 29 1.66 -2.96 15.75
N LEU A 30 1.09 -1.91 15.15
CA LEU A 30 1.89 -0.90 14.46
C LEU A 30 2.84 -0.19 15.42
N GLN A 31 2.37 0.13 16.61
CA GLN A 31 3.22 0.76 17.60
C GLN A 31 4.39 -0.14 17.98
N LEU A 32 4.13 -1.43 18.15
CA LEU A 32 5.18 -2.39 18.46
C LEU A 32 6.18 -2.52 17.30
N ALA A 33 5.73 -2.34 16.08
CA ALA A 33 6.61 -2.42 14.91
C ALA A 33 7.48 -1.17 14.73
N GLY A 34 7.16 -0.09 15.42
CA GLY A 34 7.94 1.13 15.34
C GLY A 34 7.15 2.39 15.04
N TRP A 35 5.89 2.27 14.69
CA TRP A 35 5.03 3.43 14.42
C TRP A 35 4.40 3.90 15.73
N TYR A 36 5.17 4.60 16.52
CA TYR A 36 4.85 4.84 17.93
C TYR A 36 3.56 5.59 18.18
N ASN A 37 3.15 6.46 17.26
CA ASN A 37 1.95 7.26 17.43
C ASN A 37 0.78 6.77 16.60
N ALA A 38 0.83 5.52 16.13
CA ALA A 38 -0.28 4.94 15.39
C ALA A 38 -1.48 4.78 16.31
N THR A 39 -2.65 5.13 15.80
CA THR A 39 -3.90 5.01 16.53
C THR A 39 -4.92 4.32 15.64
N ARG A 40 -6.10 4.05 16.17
CA ARG A 40 -7.19 3.51 15.38
C ARG A 40 -7.48 4.41 14.18
N SER A 41 -7.43 5.73 14.38
CA SER A 41 -7.63 6.68 13.29
C SER A 41 -6.58 6.50 12.19
N THR A 42 -5.33 6.24 12.59
CA THR A 42 -4.26 5.97 11.63
C THR A 42 -4.61 4.74 10.78
N VAL A 43 -5.04 3.66 11.42
CA VAL A 43 -5.42 2.43 10.72
C VAL A 43 -6.57 2.69 9.76
N SER A 44 -7.58 3.42 10.23
CA SER A 44 -8.73 3.75 9.40
C SER A 44 -8.32 4.51 8.14
N LYS A 45 -7.41 5.47 8.28
CA LYS A 45 -6.93 6.26 7.15
C LYS A 45 -6.04 5.45 6.20
N ILE A 46 -5.30 4.49 6.73
CA ILE A 46 -4.55 3.57 5.88
C ILE A 46 -5.52 2.77 5.03
N GLU A 47 -6.53 2.20 5.67
CA GLU A 47 -7.44 1.27 5.00
C GLU A 47 -8.35 1.96 3.99
N ASP A 48 -8.74 3.20 4.23
CA ASP A 48 -9.57 3.93 3.27
C ASP A 48 -8.76 4.59 2.17
N GLY A 49 -7.43 4.48 2.23
CA GLY A 49 -6.56 4.99 1.19
C GLY A 49 -6.24 6.48 1.28
N SER A 50 -6.69 7.16 2.32
CA SER A 50 -6.50 8.60 2.42
C SER A 50 -5.16 9.01 3.00
N LEU A 51 -4.46 8.09 3.66
CA LEU A 51 -3.17 8.40 4.26
C LEU A 51 -2.05 8.09 3.28
N ARG A 52 -1.16 9.06 3.07
CA ARG A 52 0.05 8.82 2.30
C ARG A 52 1.00 7.95 3.14
N ILE A 53 1.53 6.92 2.53
CA ILE A 53 2.40 5.97 3.22
C ILE A 53 3.78 6.04 2.60
N ASP A 54 4.78 6.34 3.42
CA ASP A 54 6.17 6.31 2.96
C ASP A 54 6.74 4.89 3.13
N LEU A 55 7.98 4.73 2.70
CA LEU A 55 8.62 3.42 2.70
C LEU A 55 8.79 2.87 4.12
N ILE A 56 9.11 3.73 5.07
CA ILE A 56 9.29 3.30 6.45
C ILE A 56 7.97 2.85 7.04
N GLN A 57 6.91 3.60 6.77
CA GLN A 57 5.57 3.24 7.24
C GLN A 57 5.10 1.93 6.62
N LEU A 58 5.42 1.70 5.36
CA LEU A 58 5.11 0.44 4.70
C LEU A 58 5.81 -0.72 5.40
N TYR A 59 7.06 -0.52 5.81
CA TYR A 59 7.80 -1.52 6.56
C TYR A 59 7.11 -1.82 7.89
N TYR A 60 6.64 -0.80 8.60
CA TYR A 60 5.92 -1.01 9.85
C TYR A 60 4.63 -1.80 9.63
N ILE A 61 3.90 -1.47 8.58
CA ILE A 61 2.65 -2.17 8.28
C ILE A 61 2.91 -3.64 8.01
N ALA A 62 3.89 -3.94 7.16
CA ALA A 62 4.22 -5.31 6.83
C ALA A 62 4.67 -6.07 8.08
N THR A 63 5.54 -5.45 8.89
CA THR A 63 6.03 -6.07 10.12
C THR A 63 4.87 -6.36 11.07
N ALA A 64 3.94 -5.43 11.21
CA ALA A 64 2.79 -5.62 12.09
C ALA A 64 1.92 -6.78 11.63
N LEU A 65 1.87 -7.03 10.31
CA LEU A 65 1.11 -8.14 9.75
C LEU A 65 1.90 -9.45 9.72
N GLY A 66 3.16 -9.41 10.11
CA GLY A 66 4.01 -10.61 10.07
C GLY A 66 4.52 -10.94 8.69
N LEU A 67 4.60 -9.95 7.80
CA LEU A 67 5.02 -10.13 6.42
C LEU A 67 6.27 -9.32 6.15
N ARG A 68 7.00 -9.69 5.11
CA ARG A 68 8.04 -8.82 4.59
C ARG A 68 7.39 -7.80 3.65
N PRO A 69 7.97 -6.59 3.55
CA PRO A 69 7.38 -5.58 2.65
C PRO A 69 7.19 -6.07 1.22
N GLY A 70 8.14 -6.85 0.71
CA GLY A 70 8.01 -7.41 -0.63
C GLY A 70 6.84 -8.36 -0.77
N ASP A 71 6.57 -9.16 0.27
CA ASP A 71 5.42 -10.07 0.25
C ASP A 71 4.11 -9.30 0.23
N LEU A 72 4.03 -8.23 1.00
CA LEU A 72 2.84 -7.40 1.02
C LEU A 72 2.61 -6.77 -0.35
N LEU A 73 3.65 -6.21 -0.93
CA LEU A 73 3.54 -5.54 -2.22
C LEU A 73 3.23 -6.52 -3.35
N ALA A 74 3.69 -7.76 -3.23
CA ALA A 74 3.45 -8.76 -4.27
C ALA A 74 1.97 -9.10 -4.42
N GLU A 75 1.16 -8.86 -3.40
CA GLU A 75 -0.27 -9.15 -3.45
C GLU A 75 -1.10 -8.02 -4.04
N ILE A 76 -0.49 -6.89 -4.36
CA ILE A 76 -1.19 -5.76 -4.94
C ILE A 76 -1.36 -6.00 -6.44
N ASP A 77 -2.54 -5.69 -6.95
CA ASP A 77 -2.80 -5.78 -8.37
C ASP A 77 -2.19 -4.57 -9.08
N TRP A 78 -0.90 -4.67 -9.37
CA TRP A 78 -0.15 -3.59 -9.99
C TRP A 78 -0.69 -3.22 -11.35
N ARG A 79 -1.21 -4.21 -12.10
CA ARG A 79 -1.72 -3.93 -13.44
C ARG A 79 -2.86 -2.95 -13.41
N LYS A 80 -3.81 -3.15 -12.50
CA LYS A 80 -4.93 -2.22 -12.37
C LYS A 80 -4.47 -0.83 -12.02
N GLN A 81 -3.52 -0.74 -11.08
CA GLN A 81 -3.03 0.56 -10.65
C GLN A 81 -2.32 1.29 -11.79
N VAL A 82 -1.46 0.57 -12.51
CA VAL A 82 -0.71 1.15 -13.62
C VAL A 82 -1.67 1.56 -14.75
N GLU A 83 -2.64 0.73 -15.05
CA GLU A 83 -3.62 1.07 -16.10
C GLU A 83 -4.39 2.33 -15.78
N ARG A 84 -4.79 2.51 -14.52
CA ARG A 84 -5.48 3.74 -14.12
C ARG A 84 -4.60 4.95 -14.31
N MET A 85 -3.34 4.84 -13.97
CA MET A 85 -2.41 5.95 -14.13
C MET A 85 -2.19 6.28 -15.59
N ILE A 86 -2.06 5.26 -16.43
CA ILE A 86 -1.83 5.44 -17.86
C ILE A 86 -3.06 6.04 -18.53
N CYS A 87 -4.25 5.62 -18.14
CA CYS A 87 -5.48 6.15 -18.72
C CYS A 87 -5.65 7.63 -18.48
N SER A 88 -5.13 8.14 -17.38
CA SER A 88 -5.24 9.55 -17.04
C SER A 88 -4.08 10.39 -17.57
N MET A 89 -3.11 9.76 -18.24
CA MET A 89 -1.93 10.44 -18.77
C MET A 89 -1.72 10.08 -20.23
N LYS A 90 -1.17 11.01 -20.98
CA LYS A 90 -0.71 10.68 -22.32
C LYS A 90 0.48 9.74 -22.20
N PRO A 91 0.50 8.64 -22.98
CA PRO A 91 1.68 7.78 -22.95
C PRO A 91 2.89 8.54 -23.48
N PRO A 92 4.01 8.49 -22.76
CA PRO A 92 5.21 9.13 -23.25
C PRO A 92 5.81 8.34 -24.41
N GLN A 93 6.34 9.06 -25.38
CA GLN A 93 6.95 8.39 -26.52
C GLN A 93 8.20 7.63 -26.12
N THR A 94 8.83 8.04 -25.05
CA THR A 94 9.99 7.34 -24.54
C THR A 94 9.68 5.92 -24.09
N ALA A 95 8.42 5.63 -23.83
CA ALA A 95 8.04 4.27 -23.46
C ALA A 95 8.36 3.27 -24.56
N GLU A 96 8.19 3.68 -25.82
CA GLU A 96 8.53 2.82 -26.94
C GLU A 96 10.04 2.60 -27.04
N ALA A 97 10.79 3.67 -26.79
CA ALA A 97 12.23 3.58 -26.79
C ALA A 97 12.71 2.59 -25.73
N TYR A 98 12.09 2.60 -24.57
CA TYR A 98 12.44 1.65 -23.53
C TYR A 98 12.14 0.22 -23.96
N GLY A 99 11.01 0.00 -24.60
CA GLY A 99 10.67 -1.32 -25.08
C GLY A 99 11.71 -1.85 -26.04
N ASN A 100 12.15 -1.01 -26.97
CA ASN A 100 13.17 -1.40 -27.92
C ASN A 100 14.50 -1.67 -27.25
N HIS A 101 14.84 -0.82 -26.30
CA HIS A 101 16.10 -0.96 -25.60
C HIS A 101 16.17 -2.27 -24.82
N SER A 102 15.08 -2.63 -24.18
CA SER A 102 15.07 -3.82 -23.34
C SER A 102 15.18 -5.10 -24.14
N LYS A 103 14.98 -5.06 -25.44
CA LYS A 103 15.10 -6.25 -26.26
C LYS A 103 16.54 -6.65 -26.49
N LYS A 104 17.45 -5.79 -26.19
CA LYS A 104 18.86 -6.11 -26.35
C LYS A 104 19.38 -6.82 -25.13
#